data_f9f0fa6d16d366751db2748f1aaf2679
#
_entry.id   f9f0fa6d16d366751db2748f1aaf2679
#
_cell.length_a   1.000
_cell.length_b   1.000
_cell.length_c   1.000
_cell.angle_alpha   90.00
_cell.angle_beta   90.00
_cell.angle_gamma   90.00
#
_symmetry.space_group_name_H-M   'P 1'
#
loop_
_entity.id
_entity.type
_entity.pdbx_description
1 polymer ?
#
loop_
_entity_poly.entity_id
_entity_poly.type
_entity_poly.pdbx_seq_one_letter_code
_entity_poly.pdbx_strand_id
1 'polypeptide(L)'
;SMAPPGKHVATAFVQYAPHKLAPEHGTWDDIKESFGDLVVDTISEFAPDFRNKIVGRQIMTPLDLERTIGLTEGNIFQGEILVQQMAFNRPVSGWARYKTPIKDYWLASSSAHPGGGIMAAPGRLAALEILKSKAGDE
;
A
#
# COMPACT_ATOMS: atom_id res chain seq x y z
N SER A 1 -8.81 -17.58 12.48
CA SER A 1 -7.62 -18.12 11.78
C SER A 1 -7.86 -18.03 10.29
N MET A 2 -6.88 -17.55 9.54
CA MET A 2 -6.96 -17.48 8.06
C MET A 2 -6.60 -18.82 7.39
N ALA A 3 -6.18 -19.81 8.15
CA ALA A 3 -5.86 -21.14 7.64
C ALA A 3 -6.49 -22.23 8.53
N PRO A 4 -6.85 -23.41 7.95
CA PRO A 4 -7.28 -24.56 8.71
C PRO A 4 -6.18 -25.09 9.65
N PRO A 5 -6.53 -25.91 10.65
CA PRO A 5 -5.53 -26.54 11.52
C PRO A 5 -4.43 -27.26 10.72
N GLY A 6 -3.18 -27.03 11.10
CA GLY A 6 -1.99 -27.60 10.43
C GLY A 6 -1.63 -26.94 9.09
N LYS A 7 -2.33 -25.89 8.69
CA LYS A 7 -2.00 -25.06 7.52
C LYS A 7 -1.61 -23.64 7.95
N HIS A 8 -0.91 -22.93 7.08
CA HIS A 8 -0.42 -21.60 7.32
C HIS A 8 -0.71 -20.69 6.12
N VAL A 9 -0.80 -19.39 6.37
CA VAL A 9 -0.82 -18.36 5.33
C VAL A 9 0.49 -17.59 5.43
N ALA A 10 1.15 -17.40 4.30
CA ALA A 10 2.31 -16.53 4.18
C ALA A 10 1.98 -15.38 3.22
N THR A 11 2.39 -14.18 3.56
CA THR A 11 2.31 -13.01 2.67
C THR A 11 3.73 -12.54 2.38
N ALA A 12 4.05 -12.44 1.09
CA ALA A 12 5.31 -11.88 0.64
C ALA A 12 5.07 -10.46 0.10
N PHE A 13 5.76 -9.48 0.66
CA PHE A 13 5.81 -8.12 0.13
C PHE A 13 7.08 -7.98 -0.71
N VAL A 14 6.90 -8.00 -2.03
CA VAL A 14 8.00 -8.08 -2.98
C VAL A 14 8.41 -6.71 -3.47
N GLN A 15 9.68 -6.39 -3.40
CA GLN A 15 10.32 -5.18 -3.92
C GLN A 15 11.48 -5.58 -4.85
N TYR A 16 11.73 -4.92 -5.99
CA TYR A 16 11.00 -3.76 -6.49
C TYR A 16 10.09 -4.23 -7.62
N ALA A 17 8.83 -3.83 -7.58
CA ALA A 17 7.84 -4.18 -8.60
C ALA A 17 7.24 -2.88 -9.17
N PRO A 18 7.84 -2.28 -10.21
CA PRO A 18 7.38 -1.02 -10.78
C PRO A 18 6.04 -1.19 -11.50
N HIS A 19 5.16 -0.19 -11.42
CA HIS A 19 3.88 -0.23 -12.13
C HIS A 19 4.08 -0.34 -13.66
N LYS A 20 4.99 0.47 -14.20
CA LYS A 20 5.38 0.40 -15.61
C LYS A 20 6.61 -0.47 -15.78
N LEU A 21 6.43 -1.58 -16.47
CA LEU A 21 7.53 -2.45 -16.85
C LEU A 21 8.35 -1.86 -17.99
N ALA A 22 9.60 -2.27 -18.10
CA ALA A 22 10.40 -1.97 -19.28
C ALA A 22 9.75 -2.65 -20.52
N PRO A 23 9.81 -2.01 -21.70
CA PRO A 23 9.07 -2.48 -22.88
C PRO A 23 9.34 -3.93 -23.27
N GLU A 24 10.53 -4.43 -23.02
CA GLU A 24 10.94 -5.80 -23.30
C GLU A 24 10.24 -6.86 -22.42
N HIS A 25 9.63 -6.45 -21.31
CA HIS A 25 8.91 -7.37 -20.40
C HIS A 25 7.41 -7.44 -20.66
N GLY A 26 6.89 -6.63 -21.59
CA GLY A 26 5.46 -6.60 -21.88
C GLY A 26 4.62 -5.97 -20.76
N THR A 27 3.54 -6.61 -20.38
CA THR A 27 2.64 -6.12 -19.35
C THR A 27 2.63 -7.02 -18.11
N TRP A 28 2.12 -6.52 -16.99
CA TRP A 28 1.92 -7.34 -15.79
C TRP A 28 0.98 -8.53 -16.03
N ASP A 29 0.01 -8.38 -16.92
CA ASP A 29 -0.88 -9.49 -17.28
C ASP A 29 -0.11 -10.64 -17.96
N ASP A 30 0.95 -10.32 -18.73
CA ASP A 30 1.77 -11.31 -19.42
C ASP A 30 2.73 -12.02 -18.47
N ILE A 31 3.32 -11.32 -17.50
CA ILE A 31 4.42 -11.85 -16.69
C ILE A 31 4.04 -12.18 -15.25
N LYS A 32 2.82 -11.90 -14.81
CA LYS A 32 2.35 -12.06 -13.43
C LYS A 32 2.68 -13.43 -12.84
N GLU A 33 2.36 -14.51 -13.55
CA GLU A 33 2.58 -15.87 -13.04
C GLU A 33 4.07 -16.21 -13.01
N SER A 34 4.83 -15.89 -14.05
CA SER A 34 6.29 -16.12 -14.09
C SER A 34 7.03 -15.29 -13.03
N PHE A 35 6.58 -14.08 -12.76
CA PHE A 35 7.11 -13.28 -11.66
C PHE A 35 6.81 -13.92 -10.30
N GLY A 36 5.59 -14.44 -10.11
CA GLY A 36 5.24 -15.20 -8.92
C GLY A 36 6.07 -16.48 -8.75
N ASP A 37 6.39 -17.16 -9.85
CA ASP A 37 7.30 -18.32 -9.83
C ASP A 37 8.71 -17.92 -9.41
N LEU A 38 9.23 -16.82 -9.92
CA LEU A 38 10.53 -16.28 -9.52
C LEU A 38 10.59 -15.98 -8.01
N VAL A 39 9.53 -15.42 -7.44
CA VAL A 39 9.44 -15.19 -5.99
C VAL A 39 9.48 -16.51 -5.22
N VAL A 40 8.73 -17.52 -5.66
CA VAL A 40 8.73 -18.85 -5.03
C VAL A 40 10.12 -19.51 -5.13
N ASP A 41 10.79 -19.37 -6.26
CA ASP A 41 12.14 -19.90 -6.44
C ASP A 41 13.14 -19.24 -5.51
N THR A 42 13.09 -17.91 -5.42
CA THR A 42 13.94 -17.15 -4.49
C THR A 42 13.74 -17.58 -3.03
N ILE A 43 12.48 -17.78 -2.60
CA ILE A 43 12.20 -18.29 -1.24
C ILE A 43 12.75 -19.71 -1.08
N SER A 44 12.63 -20.53 -2.12
CA SER A 44 13.07 -21.93 -2.09
C SER A 44 14.59 -22.09 -1.99
N GLU A 45 15.38 -21.09 -2.33
CA GLU A 45 16.82 -21.06 -2.07
C GLU A 45 17.13 -21.15 -0.56
N PHE A 46 16.28 -20.56 0.26
CA PHE A 46 16.41 -20.54 1.73
C PHE A 46 15.55 -21.61 2.41
N ALA A 47 14.50 -22.07 1.75
CA ALA A 47 13.55 -23.08 2.22
C ALA A 47 13.28 -24.09 1.11
N PRO A 48 14.15 -25.10 0.87
CA PRO A 48 14.10 -25.97 -0.31
C PRO A 48 12.77 -26.66 -0.59
N ASP A 49 12.01 -27.01 0.45
CA ASP A 49 10.70 -27.64 0.31
C ASP A 49 9.52 -26.68 0.15
N PHE A 50 9.77 -25.37 0.12
CA PHE A 50 8.71 -24.36 0.15
C PHE A 50 7.74 -24.51 -1.03
N ARG A 51 8.27 -24.64 -2.25
CA ARG A 51 7.46 -24.80 -3.47
C ARG A 51 6.47 -25.98 -3.35
N ASN A 52 6.90 -27.10 -2.81
CA ASN A 52 6.10 -28.31 -2.69
C ASN A 52 5.01 -28.22 -1.61
N LYS A 53 5.10 -27.23 -0.71
CA LYS A 53 4.14 -27.01 0.36
C LYS A 53 3.05 -26.00 0.01
N ILE A 54 3.15 -25.34 -1.14
CA ILE A 54 2.17 -24.36 -1.61
C ILE A 54 0.94 -25.11 -2.09
N VAL A 55 -0.20 -24.91 -1.42
CA VAL A 55 -1.50 -25.50 -1.81
C VAL A 55 -2.35 -24.51 -2.61
N GLY A 56 -1.98 -23.26 -2.63
CA GLY A 56 -2.62 -22.20 -3.42
C GLY A 56 -1.87 -20.89 -3.24
N ARG A 57 -1.93 -20.03 -4.24
CA ARG A 57 -1.33 -18.68 -4.18
C ARG A 57 -2.22 -17.66 -4.85
N GLN A 58 -2.09 -16.44 -4.41
CA GLN A 58 -2.64 -15.25 -5.06
C GLN A 58 -1.50 -14.28 -5.31
N ILE A 59 -1.43 -13.73 -6.50
CA ILE A 59 -0.45 -12.71 -6.87
C ILE A 59 -1.22 -11.41 -7.10
N MET A 60 -0.79 -10.34 -6.45
CA MET A 60 -1.32 -8.99 -6.63
C MET A 60 -0.20 -8.10 -7.14
N THR A 61 -0.28 -7.75 -8.41
CA THR A 61 0.66 -6.83 -9.05
C THR A 61 0.27 -5.38 -8.79
N PRO A 62 1.16 -4.38 -9.04
CA PRO A 62 0.76 -2.97 -8.98
C PRO A 62 -0.43 -2.64 -9.88
N LEU A 63 -0.53 -3.28 -11.05
CA LEU A 63 -1.65 -3.12 -11.96
C LEU A 63 -2.96 -3.71 -11.39
N ASP A 64 -2.88 -4.86 -10.69
CA ASP A 64 -4.04 -5.43 -10.00
C ASP A 64 -4.53 -4.52 -8.87
N LEU A 65 -3.62 -3.91 -8.12
CA LEU A 65 -3.96 -2.98 -7.04
C LEU A 65 -4.68 -1.74 -7.59
N GLU A 66 -4.21 -1.20 -8.71
CA GLU A 66 -4.89 -0.09 -9.37
C GLU A 66 -6.29 -0.48 -9.85
N ARG A 67 -6.43 -1.60 -10.55
CA ARG A 67 -7.71 -2.09 -11.09
C ARG A 67 -8.73 -2.48 -10.01
N THR A 68 -8.26 -3.06 -8.91
CA THR A 68 -9.14 -3.64 -7.88
C THR A 68 -9.50 -2.64 -6.80
N ILE A 69 -8.55 -1.80 -6.40
CA ILE A 69 -8.66 -0.92 -5.23
C ILE A 69 -8.70 0.56 -5.65
N GLY A 70 -8.33 0.88 -6.89
CA GLY A 70 -8.26 2.26 -7.39
C GLY A 70 -7.03 3.03 -6.89
N LEU A 71 -5.99 2.33 -6.45
CA LEU A 71 -4.73 2.97 -6.06
C LEU A 71 -3.96 3.38 -7.31
N THR A 72 -3.76 4.67 -7.51
CA THR A 72 -3.01 5.20 -8.65
C THR A 72 -1.63 4.54 -8.73
N GLU A 73 -1.34 3.93 -9.89
CA GLU A 73 -0.11 3.18 -10.16
C GLU A 73 0.18 2.07 -9.11
N GLY A 74 -0.87 1.56 -8.45
CA GLY A 74 -0.75 0.52 -7.42
C GLY A 74 0.02 0.96 -6.17
N ASN A 75 0.21 2.27 -5.96
CA ASN A 75 1.02 2.78 -4.88
C ASN A 75 0.30 2.71 -3.52
N ILE A 76 0.69 1.75 -2.69
CA ILE A 76 0.12 1.55 -1.36
C ILE A 76 0.36 2.72 -0.40
N PHE A 77 1.28 3.62 -0.71
CA PHE A 77 1.53 4.84 0.06
C PHE A 77 0.70 6.03 -0.40
N GLN A 78 -0.11 5.87 -1.47
CA GLN A 78 -1.05 6.88 -1.98
C GLN A 78 -0.36 8.21 -2.29
N GLY A 79 0.61 8.17 -3.16
CA GLY A 79 1.50 9.27 -3.55
C GLY A 79 2.95 8.84 -3.49
N GLU A 80 3.85 9.73 -3.83
CA GLU A 80 5.27 9.42 -3.83
C GLU A 80 5.87 9.59 -2.43
N ILE A 81 6.92 8.81 -2.12
CA ILE A 81 7.75 9.01 -0.94
C ILE A 81 8.97 9.85 -1.37
N LEU A 82 8.69 11.05 -1.85
CA LEU A 82 9.71 12.07 -2.12
C LEU A 82 9.66 13.14 -1.04
N VAL A 83 10.74 13.90 -0.90
CA VAL A 83 10.86 14.97 0.10
C VAL A 83 9.70 15.96 0.00
N GLN A 84 9.20 16.22 -1.22
CA GLN A 84 8.06 17.09 -1.50
C GLN A 84 6.72 16.55 -0.99
N GLN A 85 6.64 15.25 -0.68
CA GLN A 85 5.44 14.58 -0.19
C GLN A 85 5.66 13.84 1.14
N MET A 86 6.68 14.24 1.89
CA MET A 86 6.94 13.68 3.21
C MET A 86 6.53 14.65 4.32
N ALA A 87 6.24 14.10 5.48
CA ALA A 87 5.94 14.82 6.71
C ALA A 87 4.89 15.93 6.49
N PHE A 88 5.22 17.16 6.83
CA PHE A 88 4.33 18.33 6.75
C PHE A 88 4.03 18.82 5.31
N ASN A 89 4.65 18.22 4.30
CA ASN A 89 4.34 18.47 2.90
C ASN A 89 3.23 17.55 2.35
N ARG A 90 2.75 16.58 3.13
CA ARG A 90 1.76 15.61 2.68
C ARG A 90 0.34 16.00 3.12
N PRO A 91 -0.66 16.02 2.24
CA PRO A 91 -0.65 15.66 0.82
C PRO A 91 0.02 16.69 -0.08
N VAL A 92 -0.03 17.96 0.28
CA VAL A 92 0.65 19.09 -0.36
C VAL A 92 1.06 20.10 0.70
N SER A 93 2.08 20.90 0.43
CA SER A 93 2.57 21.92 1.35
C SER A 93 1.43 22.87 1.79
N GLY A 94 1.36 23.16 3.08
CA GLY A 94 0.32 23.98 3.68
C GLY A 94 -0.96 23.24 4.10
N TRP A 95 -1.17 21.99 3.70
CA TRP A 95 -2.39 21.22 3.97
C TRP A 95 -2.18 19.96 4.81
N ALA A 96 -1.09 19.89 5.55
CA ALA A 96 -0.74 18.73 6.38
C ALA A 96 -1.60 18.56 7.64
N ARG A 97 -2.52 19.48 7.92
CA ARG A 97 -3.38 19.45 9.11
C ARG A 97 -4.74 18.79 8.89
N TYR A 98 -4.83 17.86 7.95
CA TYR A 98 -6.00 17.02 7.71
C TYR A 98 -7.23 17.74 7.14
N LYS A 99 -7.42 19.03 7.40
CA LYS A 99 -8.49 19.85 6.86
C LYS A 99 -8.26 20.13 5.37
N THR A 100 -9.30 20.05 4.56
CA THR A 100 -9.24 20.42 3.14
C THR A 100 -9.87 21.81 2.91
N PRO A 101 -9.70 22.41 1.71
CA PRO A 101 -10.42 23.62 1.34
C PRO A 101 -11.94 23.45 1.30
N ILE A 102 -12.41 22.21 1.19
CA ILE A 102 -13.85 21.90 1.17
C ILE A 102 -14.35 21.86 2.60
N LYS A 103 -15.41 22.64 2.88
CA LYS A 103 -16.01 22.71 4.21
C LYS A 103 -16.40 21.30 4.69
N ASP A 104 -16.07 20.99 5.93
CA ASP A 104 -16.37 19.72 6.63
C ASP A 104 -15.80 18.46 5.97
N TYR A 105 -14.84 18.63 5.03
CA TYR A 105 -14.14 17.51 4.40
C TYR A 105 -12.72 17.39 4.93
N TRP A 106 -12.39 16.20 5.47
CA TRP A 106 -11.12 15.91 6.15
C TRP A 106 -10.43 14.72 5.55
N LEU A 107 -9.10 14.73 5.52
CA LEU A 107 -8.27 13.62 5.09
C LEU A 107 -7.77 12.84 6.31
N ALA A 108 -8.03 11.53 6.35
CA ALA A 108 -7.66 10.67 7.48
C ALA A 108 -6.95 9.37 7.06
N SER A 109 -6.48 9.33 5.81
CA SER A 109 -5.87 8.14 5.22
C SER A 109 -4.36 8.27 5.05
N SER A 110 -3.74 7.26 4.44
CA SER A 110 -2.31 7.25 4.09
C SER A 110 -1.87 8.40 3.18
N SER A 111 -2.81 9.06 2.49
CA SER A 111 -2.53 10.26 1.70
C SER A 111 -2.25 11.49 2.56
N ALA A 112 -2.62 11.50 3.84
CA ALA A 112 -2.37 12.58 4.78
C ALA A 112 -1.09 12.36 5.60
N HIS A 113 -0.62 13.43 6.28
CA HIS A 113 0.50 13.33 7.22
C HIS A 113 0.20 12.29 8.34
N PRO A 114 1.16 11.48 8.78
CA PRO A 114 2.57 11.37 8.37
C PRO A 114 2.81 10.47 7.15
N GLY A 115 1.78 9.94 6.53
CA GLY A 115 1.87 9.05 5.40
C GLY A 115 1.38 7.63 5.69
N GLY A 116 1.62 6.73 4.73
CA GLY A 116 1.25 5.32 4.82
C GLY A 116 2.08 4.53 5.82
N GLY A 117 1.53 3.39 6.19
CA GLY A 117 2.04 2.47 7.20
C GLY A 117 0.89 1.98 8.08
N ILE A 118 0.99 0.79 8.63
CA ILE A 118 -0.07 0.21 9.47
C ILE A 118 0.07 0.77 10.90
N MET A 119 -0.15 2.07 11.07
CA MET A 119 0.08 2.76 12.33
C MET A 119 -1.13 3.55 12.85
N ALA A 120 -2.22 3.63 12.06
CA ALA A 120 -3.42 4.42 12.36
C ALA A 120 -3.18 5.92 12.67
N ALA A 121 -1.96 6.43 12.51
CA ALA A 121 -1.60 7.79 12.87
C ALA A 121 -2.39 8.86 12.11
N PRO A 122 -2.56 8.80 10.77
CA PRO A 122 -3.34 9.79 10.05
C PRO A 122 -4.77 9.91 10.57
N GLY A 123 -5.44 8.77 10.79
CA GLY A 123 -6.81 8.75 11.32
C GLY A 123 -6.91 9.34 12.72
N ARG A 124 -6.01 8.95 13.63
CA ARG A 124 -5.98 9.48 14.99
C ARG A 124 -5.74 10.99 15.01
N LEU A 125 -4.77 11.46 14.25
CA LEU A 125 -4.42 12.88 14.22
C LEU A 125 -5.51 13.72 13.56
N ALA A 126 -6.15 13.23 12.50
CA ALA A 126 -7.33 13.88 11.91
C ALA A 126 -8.48 14.00 12.91
N ALA A 127 -8.78 12.94 13.65
CA ALA A 127 -9.82 12.98 14.67
C ALA A 127 -9.53 14.04 15.76
N LEU A 128 -8.29 14.14 16.22
CA LEU A 128 -7.90 15.17 17.18
C LEU A 128 -8.05 16.60 16.63
N GLU A 129 -7.73 16.83 15.38
CA GLU A 129 -7.91 18.15 14.75
C GLU A 129 -9.40 18.50 14.55
N ILE A 130 -10.23 17.52 14.19
CA ILE A 130 -11.68 17.69 14.11
C ILE A 130 -12.28 18.09 15.47
N LEU A 131 -11.87 17.41 16.55
CA LEU A 131 -12.34 17.72 17.89
C LEU A 131 -11.92 19.12 18.35
N LYS A 132 -10.68 19.53 18.07
CA LYS A 132 -10.22 20.89 18.37
C LYS A 132 -10.98 21.96 17.59
N SER A 133 -11.28 21.73 16.31
CA SER A 133 -12.02 22.70 15.50
C SER A 133 -13.43 22.94 16.03
N LYS A 134 -14.10 21.89 16.49
CA LYS A 134 -15.43 22.00 17.09
C LYS A 134 -15.45 22.71 18.46
N ALA A 135 -14.40 22.49 19.25
CA ALA A 135 -14.29 23.15 20.56
C ALA A 135 -13.92 24.67 20.47
N GLY A 136 -13.43 25.11 19.30
CA GLY A 136 -13.13 26.54 19.07
C GLY A 136 -14.28 27.32 18.43
N ASP A 137 -15.34 26.63 18.02
CA ASP A 137 -16.55 27.21 17.44
C ASP A 137 -17.67 27.44 18.51
N GLU A 138 -17.43 27.03 19.79
CA GLU A 138 -18.27 27.32 20.97
C GLU A 138 -17.71 28.53 21.76
#